data_570db8d8d412361709e0d1afab243dc8
#
_entry.id   570db8d8d412361709e0d1afab243dc8
#
_cell.length_a   1.000
_cell.length_b   1.000
_cell.length_c   1.000
_cell.angle_alpha   90.00
_cell.angle_beta   90.00
_cell.angle_gamma   90.00
#
_symmetry.space_group_name_H-M   'P 1'
#
loop_
_entity.id
_entity.type
_entity.pdbx_description
1 polymer ?
#
loop_
_entity_poly.entity_id
_entity_poly.type
_entity_poly.pdbx_seq_one_letter_code
_entity_poly.pdbx_strand_id
1 'polypeptide(L)'
;MSDVLTGVWADLVGQEKAVGVLRRAAESQPGRSSHAMSHAWLITGPPGSGRSNAAKAFAAALQCVDHGCGQCNACRTTLSGAHPDVTLVRTEALSIGVDEVRELVRRAAMNPVHGCHQVVVVEDADRITERGADALLKAIEEPAPKTVWLLCAPTPEDVIVTIRSRCRRLHLATPRDEAVADLLTRRDGIAPEVAAEAARAGQGHIGRARRLAWDEEARARRNAIGELPTRLRSLGDCLQAAEDLVNPVSYTHLTLP
;
A
#
# COMPACT_ATOMS: atom_id res chain seq x y z
N MET A 1 -23.38 9.21 -6.85
CA MET A 1 -23.07 7.94 -7.55
C MET A 1 -21.56 7.77 -7.49
N SER A 2 -21.08 6.82 -6.69
CA SER A 2 -19.63 6.53 -6.64
C SER A 2 -19.26 5.83 -7.95
N ASP A 3 -18.35 6.42 -8.72
CA ASP A 3 -17.81 5.77 -9.91
C ASP A 3 -17.18 4.43 -9.50
N VAL A 4 -17.70 3.35 -10.04
CA VAL A 4 -17.16 2.00 -9.79
C VAL A 4 -15.75 1.96 -10.40
N LEU A 5 -14.75 1.84 -9.53
CA LEU A 5 -13.36 1.71 -9.96
C LEU A 5 -13.18 0.36 -10.70
N THR A 6 -12.55 0.39 -11.84
CA THR A 6 -12.35 -0.78 -12.73
C THR A 6 -10.86 -1.01 -13.04
N GLY A 7 -10.54 -2.17 -13.60
CA GLY A 7 -9.17 -2.52 -13.97
C GLY A 7 -8.24 -2.59 -12.75
N VAL A 8 -7.03 -2.05 -12.86
CA VAL A 8 -6.04 -2.03 -11.77
C VAL A 8 -6.46 -1.22 -10.55
N TRP A 9 -7.51 -0.38 -10.68
CA TRP A 9 -7.99 0.51 -9.64
C TRP A 9 -9.10 -0.11 -8.78
N ALA A 10 -9.64 -1.26 -9.16
CA ALA A 10 -10.84 -1.88 -8.56
C ALA A 10 -10.71 -2.13 -7.04
N ASP A 11 -9.50 -2.39 -6.56
CA ASP A 11 -9.22 -2.69 -5.14
C ASP A 11 -8.93 -1.45 -4.28
N LEU A 12 -8.94 -0.24 -4.88
CA LEU A 12 -8.66 1.02 -4.16
C LEU A 12 -9.95 1.66 -3.64
N VAL A 13 -10.68 0.93 -2.81
CA VAL A 13 -11.97 1.36 -2.27
C VAL A 13 -11.85 2.60 -1.38
N GLY A 14 -12.78 3.54 -1.54
CA GLY A 14 -12.80 4.80 -0.80
C GLY A 14 -11.71 5.80 -1.24
N GLN A 15 -11.04 5.55 -2.38
CA GLN A 15 -9.94 6.39 -2.88
C GLN A 15 -10.26 7.07 -4.22
N GLU A 16 -11.54 7.32 -4.53
CA GLU A 16 -11.97 7.82 -5.84
C GLU A 16 -11.26 9.11 -6.25
N LYS A 17 -11.06 10.03 -5.30
CA LYS A 17 -10.34 11.30 -5.54
C LYS A 17 -8.87 11.04 -5.90
N ALA A 18 -8.19 10.20 -5.13
CA ALA A 18 -6.79 9.84 -5.35
C ALA A 18 -6.62 9.10 -6.68
N VAL A 19 -7.48 8.12 -6.96
CA VAL A 19 -7.51 7.40 -8.23
C VAL A 19 -7.74 8.34 -9.41
N GLY A 20 -8.65 9.32 -9.29
CA GLY A 20 -8.87 10.34 -10.32
C GLY A 20 -7.62 11.17 -10.63
N VAL A 21 -6.78 11.46 -9.62
CA VAL A 21 -5.49 12.15 -9.83
C VAL A 21 -4.51 11.25 -10.58
N LEU A 22 -4.38 9.98 -10.15
CA LEU A 22 -3.44 9.02 -10.75
C LEU A 22 -3.84 8.65 -12.19
N ARG A 23 -5.14 8.48 -12.48
CA ARG A 23 -5.64 8.24 -13.84
C ARG A 23 -5.27 9.37 -14.77
N ARG A 24 -5.58 10.62 -14.41
CA ARG A 24 -5.19 11.80 -15.22
C ARG A 24 -3.70 11.89 -15.44
N ALA A 25 -2.89 11.47 -14.45
CA ALA A 25 -1.44 11.43 -14.61
C ALA A 25 -1.00 10.35 -15.61
N ALA A 26 -1.57 9.14 -15.53
CA ALA A 26 -1.28 8.04 -16.44
C ALA A 26 -1.71 8.34 -17.89
N GLU A 27 -2.82 9.06 -18.07
CA GLU A 27 -3.36 9.46 -19.38
C GLU A 27 -2.61 10.65 -20.01
N SER A 28 -1.73 11.31 -19.24
CA SER A 28 -0.99 12.47 -19.73
C SER A 28 0.07 12.07 -20.74
N GLN A 29 -0.09 12.51 -21.98
CA GLN A 29 0.91 12.27 -23.03
C GLN A 29 2.15 13.15 -22.84
N PRO A 30 3.36 12.62 -23.07
CA PRO A 30 4.59 13.42 -23.14
C PRO A 30 4.44 14.51 -24.18
N GLY A 31 4.71 15.78 -23.81
CA GLY A 31 4.71 16.91 -24.76
C GLY A 31 3.45 17.76 -24.82
N ARG A 32 2.32 17.35 -24.23
CA ARG A 32 1.21 18.26 -23.93
C ARG A 32 1.41 18.87 -22.55
N SER A 33 1.19 20.17 -22.40
CA SER A 33 1.36 20.95 -21.16
C SER A 33 0.38 20.59 -20.04
N SER A 34 0.21 19.30 -19.78
CA SER A 34 -0.58 18.83 -18.66
C SER A 34 0.37 18.63 -17.47
N HIS A 35 0.25 19.48 -16.48
CA HIS A 35 0.92 19.38 -15.18
C HIS A 35 0.41 18.16 -14.36
N ALA A 36 -0.26 17.20 -15.02
CA ALA A 36 -0.84 16.05 -14.37
C ALA A 36 0.19 14.98 -14.02
N MET A 37 1.21 14.76 -14.86
CA MET A 37 2.28 13.80 -14.59
C MET A 37 3.43 14.44 -13.81
N SER A 38 4.02 13.69 -12.90
CA SER A 38 5.26 14.03 -12.18
C SER A 38 6.15 12.80 -12.15
N HIS A 39 7.45 12.99 -12.19
CA HIS A 39 8.44 11.93 -12.10
C HIS A 39 8.64 11.40 -10.66
N ALA A 40 8.18 12.13 -9.64
CA ALA A 40 8.25 11.70 -8.25
C ALA A 40 6.93 11.95 -7.52
N TRP A 41 6.43 10.92 -6.85
CA TRP A 41 5.20 10.93 -6.08
C TRP A 41 5.46 10.47 -4.66
N LEU A 42 4.85 11.16 -3.70
CA LEU A 42 4.79 10.73 -2.30
C LEU A 42 3.35 10.38 -1.96
N ILE A 43 3.09 9.08 -1.84
CA ILE A 43 1.77 8.50 -1.54
C ILE A 43 1.71 8.25 -0.04
N THR A 44 0.86 9.00 0.66
CA THR A 44 0.72 8.94 2.11
C THR A 44 -0.68 8.49 2.52
N GLY A 45 -0.80 8.05 3.76
CA GLY A 45 -2.07 7.61 4.36
C GLY A 45 -1.85 6.63 5.50
N PRO A 46 -2.85 6.40 6.33
CA PRO A 46 -2.73 5.51 7.48
C PRO A 46 -2.40 4.08 7.07
N PRO A 47 -1.85 3.27 7.97
CA PRO A 47 -1.62 1.85 7.73
C PRO A 47 -2.90 1.15 7.24
N GLY A 48 -2.79 0.36 6.17
CA GLY A 48 -3.93 -0.35 5.58
C GLY A 48 -4.82 0.46 4.64
N SER A 49 -4.54 1.75 4.40
CA SER A 49 -5.28 2.59 3.43
C SER A 49 -5.05 2.20 1.96
N GLY A 50 -4.09 1.31 1.68
CA GLY A 50 -3.81 0.81 0.33
C GLY A 50 -2.71 1.57 -0.42
N ARG A 51 -1.78 2.23 0.27
CA ARG A 51 -0.65 2.99 -0.35
C ARG A 51 0.12 2.15 -1.36
N SER A 52 0.62 0.99 -0.96
CA SER A 52 1.36 0.08 -1.85
C SER A 52 0.50 -0.39 -3.02
N ASN A 53 -0.79 -0.66 -2.79
CA ASN A 53 -1.71 -1.04 -3.87
C ASN A 53 -1.95 0.12 -4.84
N ALA A 54 -2.07 1.35 -4.35
CA ALA A 54 -2.21 2.55 -5.19
C ALA A 54 -0.95 2.79 -6.03
N ALA A 55 0.24 2.63 -5.44
CA ALA A 55 1.51 2.73 -6.15
C ALA A 55 1.64 1.65 -7.23
N LYS A 56 1.32 0.38 -6.92
CA LYS A 56 1.33 -0.72 -7.89
C LYS A 56 0.31 -0.54 -9.00
N ALA A 57 -0.91 -0.10 -8.68
CA ALA A 57 -1.93 0.20 -9.67
C ALA A 57 -1.51 1.33 -10.59
N PHE A 58 -0.89 2.37 -10.06
CA PHE A 58 -0.37 3.46 -10.87
C PHE A 58 0.81 3.02 -11.74
N ALA A 59 1.75 2.25 -11.20
CA ALA A 59 2.83 1.64 -11.99
C ALA A 59 2.27 0.79 -13.14
N ALA A 60 1.25 -0.04 -12.87
CA ALA A 60 0.60 -0.85 -13.91
C ALA A 60 -0.11 0.02 -14.98
N ALA A 61 -0.74 1.11 -14.56
CA ALA A 61 -1.38 2.05 -15.50
C ALA A 61 -0.36 2.76 -16.40
N LEU A 62 0.83 3.09 -15.88
CA LEU A 62 1.94 3.69 -16.65
C LEU A 62 2.54 2.73 -17.69
N GLN A 63 2.44 1.41 -17.48
CA GLN A 63 2.93 0.40 -18.41
C GLN A 63 1.85 -0.10 -19.38
N CYS A 64 0.60 0.25 -19.13
CA CYS A 64 -0.55 -0.24 -19.89
C CYS A 64 -0.96 0.76 -20.98
N VAL A 65 -1.15 0.29 -22.20
CA VAL A 65 -1.64 1.11 -23.33
C VAL A 65 -3.04 1.71 -23.04
N ASP A 66 -3.88 0.96 -22.32
CA ASP A 66 -5.22 1.38 -21.92
C ASP A 66 -5.24 1.98 -20.51
N HIS A 67 -4.12 2.50 -20.03
CA HIS A 67 -3.97 3.20 -18.74
C HIS A 67 -4.54 2.46 -17.53
N GLY A 68 -4.39 1.12 -17.51
CA GLY A 68 -4.74 0.32 -16.34
C GLY A 68 -5.93 -0.62 -16.55
N CYS A 69 -6.05 -1.28 -17.71
CA CYS A 69 -7.13 -2.22 -18.01
C CYS A 69 -7.23 -3.41 -17.02
N GLY A 70 -6.15 -3.75 -16.32
CA GLY A 70 -6.10 -4.87 -15.35
C GLY A 70 -5.92 -6.25 -15.95
N GLN A 71 -6.06 -6.42 -17.25
CA GLN A 71 -6.11 -7.71 -17.94
C GLN A 71 -4.91 -7.99 -18.85
N CYS A 72 -4.27 -6.96 -19.40
CA CYS A 72 -3.11 -7.11 -20.26
C CYS A 72 -1.88 -7.66 -19.52
N ASN A 73 -0.90 -8.14 -20.27
CA ASN A 73 0.32 -8.70 -19.70
C ASN A 73 1.07 -7.69 -18.83
N ALA A 74 1.18 -6.43 -19.27
CA ALA A 74 1.83 -5.38 -18.51
C ALA A 74 1.15 -5.15 -17.14
N CYS A 75 -0.20 -5.10 -17.10
CA CYS A 75 -0.93 -4.97 -15.83
C CYS A 75 -0.67 -6.17 -14.91
N ARG A 76 -0.80 -7.40 -15.43
CA ARG A 76 -0.65 -8.62 -14.63
C ARG A 76 0.77 -8.76 -14.07
N THR A 77 1.78 -8.56 -14.90
CA THR A 77 3.19 -8.68 -14.47
C THR A 77 3.58 -7.57 -13.50
N THR A 78 3.08 -6.34 -13.67
CA THR A 78 3.32 -5.26 -12.70
C THR A 78 2.67 -5.56 -11.35
N LEU A 79 1.40 -5.96 -11.34
CA LEU A 79 0.68 -6.26 -10.09
C LEU A 79 1.28 -7.46 -9.33
N SER A 80 1.81 -8.45 -10.07
CA SER A 80 2.52 -9.59 -9.47
C SER A 80 3.98 -9.29 -9.08
N GLY A 81 4.51 -8.11 -9.45
CA GLY A 81 5.91 -7.73 -9.18
C GLY A 81 6.95 -8.31 -10.15
N ALA A 82 6.50 -8.88 -11.28
CA ALA A 82 7.35 -9.55 -12.27
C ALA A 82 7.67 -8.70 -13.52
N HIS A 83 7.19 -7.45 -13.58
CA HIS A 83 7.46 -6.58 -14.75
C HIS A 83 8.91 -6.08 -14.74
N PRO A 84 9.70 -6.26 -15.83
CA PRO A 84 11.14 -5.94 -15.84
C PRO A 84 11.43 -4.45 -15.62
N ASP A 85 10.54 -3.55 -16.07
CA ASP A 85 10.70 -2.10 -15.95
C ASP A 85 10.04 -1.52 -14.68
N VAL A 86 9.60 -2.38 -13.74
CA VAL A 86 9.00 -1.97 -12.46
C VAL A 86 9.74 -2.64 -11.31
N THR A 87 10.44 -1.84 -10.52
CA THR A 87 11.13 -2.31 -9.32
C THR A 87 10.26 -2.07 -8.10
N LEU A 88 9.86 -3.14 -7.41
CA LEU A 88 9.14 -3.06 -6.14
C LEU A 88 10.13 -3.26 -5.00
N VAL A 89 10.22 -2.27 -4.11
CA VAL A 89 11.08 -2.31 -2.92
C VAL A 89 10.19 -2.38 -1.70
N ARG A 90 10.32 -3.49 -0.99
CA ARG A 90 9.72 -3.71 0.32
C ARG A 90 10.83 -4.21 1.23
N THR A 91 11.10 -3.51 2.31
CA THR A 91 12.14 -3.94 3.23
C THR A 91 11.57 -4.69 4.43
N GLU A 92 12.17 -5.82 4.75
CA GLU A 92 11.97 -6.54 6.01
C GLU A 92 12.93 -6.04 7.09
N ALA A 93 13.98 -5.31 6.69
CA ALA A 93 14.93 -4.69 7.58
C ALA A 93 14.34 -3.44 8.26
N LEU A 94 14.99 -2.97 9.32
CA LEU A 94 14.59 -1.75 10.03
C LEU A 94 14.80 -0.47 9.20
N SER A 95 15.72 -0.49 8.24
CA SER A 95 16.04 0.67 7.40
C SER A 95 16.51 0.26 6.01
N ILE A 96 16.35 1.19 5.04
CA ILE A 96 16.88 1.11 3.68
C ILE A 96 18.17 1.92 3.64
N GLY A 97 19.29 1.23 3.44
CA GLY A 97 20.62 1.82 3.48
C GLY A 97 21.02 2.55 2.20
N VAL A 98 22.12 3.30 2.26
CA VAL A 98 22.63 4.08 1.11
C VAL A 98 22.98 3.22 -0.10
N ASP A 99 23.55 2.04 0.11
CA ASP A 99 23.98 1.17 -1.01
C ASP A 99 22.78 0.56 -1.73
N GLU A 100 21.72 0.20 -1.00
CA GLU A 100 20.45 -0.23 -1.58
C GLU A 100 19.83 0.89 -2.41
N VAL A 101 19.77 2.12 -1.88
CA VAL A 101 19.26 3.28 -2.62
C VAL A 101 20.09 3.55 -3.87
N ARG A 102 21.42 3.47 -3.81
CA ARG A 102 22.29 3.65 -4.99
C ARG A 102 22.02 2.59 -6.06
N GLU A 103 21.73 1.36 -5.66
CA GLU A 103 21.33 0.30 -6.61
C GLU A 103 19.99 0.66 -7.28
N LEU A 104 19.00 1.15 -6.50
CA LEU A 104 17.72 1.59 -7.05
C LEU A 104 17.91 2.76 -8.04
N VAL A 105 18.74 3.73 -7.72
CA VAL A 105 19.07 4.86 -8.60
C VAL A 105 19.71 4.37 -9.91
N ARG A 106 20.63 3.40 -9.84
CA ARG A 106 21.24 2.82 -11.05
C ARG A 106 20.20 2.11 -11.93
N ARG A 107 19.30 1.32 -11.34
CA ARG A 107 18.20 0.66 -12.07
C ARG A 107 17.23 1.67 -12.67
N ALA A 108 16.87 2.69 -11.91
CA ALA A 108 15.99 3.76 -12.37
C ALA A 108 16.54 4.53 -13.57
N ALA A 109 17.87 4.61 -13.70
CA ALA A 109 18.54 5.28 -14.80
C ALA A 109 18.59 4.45 -16.10
N MET A 110 18.21 3.19 -16.06
CA MET A 110 18.14 2.34 -17.26
C MET A 110 16.97 2.74 -18.16
N ASN A 111 17.12 2.52 -19.47
CA ASN A 111 15.99 2.67 -20.38
C ASN A 111 14.98 1.53 -20.17
N PRO A 112 13.68 1.81 -20.22
CA PRO A 112 12.66 0.75 -20.20
C PRO A 112 12.86 -0.24 -21.36
N VAL A 113 12.67 -1.52 -21.09
CA VAL A 113 12.85 -2.61 -22.06
C VAL A 113 11.53 -2.96 -22.76
N HIS A 114 10.45 -3.05 -22.00
CA HIS A 114 9.14 -3.46 -22.51
C HIS A 114 8.05 -2.40 -22.29
N GLY A 115 8.22 -1.52 -21.33
CA GLY A 115 7.24 -0.51 -20.95
C GLY A 115 7.58 0.89 -21.47
N CYS A 116 6.71 1.84 -21.12
CA CYS A 116 6.90 3.25 -21.43
C CYS A 116 7.77 3.98 -20.39
N HIS A 117 7.83 3.44 -19.17
CA HIS A 117 8.48 4.08 -18.03
C HIS A 117 9.32 3.08 -17.23
N GLN A 118 10.43 3.55 -16.69
CA GLN A 118 11.13 2.87 -15.61
C GLN A 118 10.52 3.32 -14.28
N VAL A 119 9.86 2.42 -13.56
CA VAL A 119 9.13 2.76 -12.34
C VAL A 119 9.79 2.12 -11.12
N VAL A 120 10.06 2.92 -10.10
CA VAL A 120 10.55 2.43 -8.80
C VAL A 120 9.51 2.73 -7.74
N VAL A 121 8.99 1.68 -7.11
CA VAL A 121 8.03 1.75 -5.99
C VAL A 121 8.77 1.43 -4.71
N VAL A 122 8.83 2.36 -3.76
CA VAL A 122 9.38 2.14 -2.42
C VAL A 122 8.22 2.14 -1.43
N GLU A 123 7.89 0.96 -0.90
CA GLU A 123 6.71 0.78 -0.02
C GLU A 123 6.91 1.38 1.38
N ASP A 124 8.16 1.48 1.86
CA ASP A 124 8.53 1.97 3.18
C ASP A 124 9.56 3.12 3.06
N ALA A 125 9.18 4.21 2.40
CA ALA A 125 10.08 5.35 2.18
C ALA A 125 10.47 6.09 3.47
N ASP A 126 9.68 5.95 4.53
CA ASP A 126 9.97 6.39 5.90
C ASP A 126 11.17 5.66 6.54
N ARG A 127 11.56 4.50 6.00
CA ARG A 127 12.72 3.73 6.46
C ARG A 127 14.02 4.04 5.73
N ILE A 128 14.01 4.96 4.75
CA ILE A 128 15.22 5.39 4.07
C ILE A 128 16.09 6.18 5.06
N THR A 129 17.34 5.74 5.23
CA THR A 129 18.32 6.46 6.08
C THR A 129 18.63 7.84 5.50
N GLU A 130 19.12 8.79 6.32
CA GLU A 130 19.52 10.13 5.86
C GLU A 130 20.51 10.05 4.69
N ARG A 131 21.55 9.22 4.78
CA ARG A 131 22.52 9.00 3.69
C ARG A 131 21.89 8.37 2.46
N GLY A 132 20.91 7.49 2.64
CA GLY A 132 20.12 6.94 1.53
C GLY A 132 19.30 8.02 0.84
N ALA A 133 18.69 8.88 1.62
CA ALA A 133 17.91 9.99 1.09
C ALA A 133 18.75 11.01 0.32
N ASP A 134 19.98 11.32 0.76
CA ASP A 134 20.91 12.16 0.00
C ASP A 134 21.27 11.55 -1.36
N ALA A 135 21.43 10.22 -1.40
CA ALA A 135 21.66 9.51 -2.66
C ALA A 135 20.44 9.53 -3.60
N LEU A 136 19.22 9.47 -3.04
CA LEU A 136 17.97 9.53 -3.79
C LEU A 136 17.66 10.94 -4.28
N LEU A 137 18.03 11.97 -3.50
CA LEU A 137 17.72 13.37 -3.79
C LEU A 137 18.15 13.79 -5.20
N LYS A 138 19.40 13.44 -5.59
CA LYS A 138 19.91 13.76 -6.91
C LYS A 138 19.08 13.12 -8.03
N ALA A 139 18.64 11.88 -7.84
CA ALA A 139 17.83 11.18 -8.84
C ALA A 139 16.38 11.72 -8.92
N ILE A 140 15.91 12.39 -7.86
CA ILE A 140 14.61 13.09 -7.87
C ILE A 140 14.76 14.49 -8.47
N GLU A 141 15.87 15.19 -8.26
CA GLU A 141 16.11 16.53 -8.83
C GLU A 141 16.39 16.48 -10.33
N GLU A 142 17.19 15.52 -10.75
CA GLU A 142 17.61 15.33 -12.13
C GLU A 142 17.24 13.92 -12.62
N PRO A 143 15.93 13.64 -12.81
CA PRO A 143 15.47 12.28 -13.14
C PRO A 143 15.96 11.86 -14.52
N ALA A 144 16.36 10.61 -14.65
CA ALA A 144 16.61 10.03 -15.95
C ALA A 144 15.32 10.03 -16.79
N PRO A 145 15.42 10.15 -18.13
CA PRO A 145 14.23 10.15 -18.99
C PRO A 145 13.33 8.96 -18.75
N LYS A 146 12.03 9.20 -18.69
CA LYS A 146 10.97 8.15 -18.46
C LYS A 146 11.02 7.46 -17.09
N THR A 147 11.79 7.97 -16.14
CA THR A 147 11.83 7.43 -14.77
C THR A 147 10.70 8.01 -13.92
N VAL A 148 10.05 7.14 -13.12
CA VAL A 148 9.00 7.52 -12.17
C VAL A 148 9.28 6.90 -10.81
N TRP A 149 9.37 7.74 -9.78
CA TRP A 149 9.54 7.34 -8.38
C TRP A 149 8.19 7.39 -7.66
N LEU A 150 7.79 6.28 -7.04
CA LEU A 150 6.58 6.16 -6.23
C LEU A 150 6.98 5.81 -4.79
N LEU A 151 7.02 6.81 -3.94
CA LEU A 151 7.42 6.68 -2.54
C LEU A 151 6.18 6.57 -1.66
N CYS A 152 6.09 5.55 -0.81
CA CYS A 152 4.98 5.36 0.13
C CYS A 152 5.47 5.58 1.56
N ALA A 153 4.73 6.37 2.34
CA ALA A 153 5.01 6.62 3.76
C ALA A 153 3.70 6.79 4.55
N PRO A 154 3.67 6.56 5.87
CA PRO A 154 2.48 6.79 6.70
C PRO A 154 2.01 8.23 6.64
N THR A 155 2.90 9.17 6.90
CA THR A 155 2.64 10.61 6.83
C THR A 155 3.71 11.31 5.98
N PRO A 156 3.46 12.53 5.48
CA PRO A 156 4.49 13.29 4.77
C PRO A 156 5.70 13.63 5.66
N GLU A 157 5.48 13.75 6.95
CA GLU A 157 6.47 14.12 7.96
C GLU A 157 7.49 13.02 8.21
N ASP A 158 7.15 11.77 7.92
CA ASP A 158 8.04 10.61 8.03
C ASP A 158 9.12 10.59 6.93
N VAL A 159 8.99 11.45 5.91
CA VAL A 159 9.97 11.57 4.84
C VAL A 159 10.71 12.91 4.95
N ILE A 160 12.04 12.87 4.84
CA ILE A 160 12.86 14.10 4.94
C ILE A 160 12.36 15.20 4.01
N VAL A 161 12.43 16.42 4.51
CA VAL A 161 11.86 17.61 3.86
C VAL A 161 12.41 17.83 2.44
N THR A 162 13.67 17.52 2.21
CA THR A 162 14.34 17.69 0.90
C THR A 162 13.73 16.81 -0.18
N ILE A 163 13.39 15.56 0.11
CA ILE A 163 12.68 14.66 -0.80
C ILE A 163 11.22 15.08 -0.91
N ARG A 164 10.55 15.28 0.23
CA ARG A 164 9.13 15.63 0.29
C ARG A 164 8.76 16.88 -0.50
N SER A 165 9.65 17.89 -0.52
CA SER A 165 9.40 19.14 -1.24
C SER A 165 9.45 19.00 -2.76
N ARG A 166 10.05 17.93 -3.29
CA ARG A 166 10.21 17.64 -4.72
C ARG A 166 9.23 16.60 -5.24
N CYS A 167 8.49 15.96 -4.35
CA CYS A 167 7.48 14.96 -4.70
C CYS A 167 6.10 15.59 -4.83
N ARG A 168 5.35 15.16 -5.83
CA ARG A 168 3.92 15.41 -5.88
C ARG A 168 3.23 14.57 -4.82
N ARG A 169 2.52 15.22 -3.90
CA ARG A 169 1.87 14.56 -2.78
C ARG A 169 0.50 14.01 -3.19
N LEU A 170 0.23 12.78 -2.78
CA LEU A 170 -1.07 12.12 -2.88
C LEU A 170 -1.42 11.53 -1.53
N HIS A 171 -2.54 11.94 -0.97
CA HIS A 171 -3.01 11.42 0.31
C HIS A 171 -4.16 10.44 0.11
N LEU A 172 -4.05 9.26 0.75
CA LEU A 172 -5.10 8.25 0.82
C LEU A 172 -5.84 8.37 2.15
N ALA A 173 -7.16 8.44 2.07
CA ALA A 173 -8.01 8.47 3.26
C ALA A 173 -8.15 7.08 3.89
N THR A 174 -8.60 7.04 5.14
CA THR A 174 -9.09 5.80 5.74
C THR A 174 -10.37 5.37 5.03
N PRO A 175 -10.44 4.16 4.42
CA PRO A 175 -11.66 3.67 3.81
C PRO A 175 -12.78 3.54 4.86
N ARG A 176 -14.02 3.78 4.45
CA ARG A 176 -15.18 3.53 5.29
C ARG A 176 -15.42 2.03 5.45
N ASP A 177 -16.00 1.64 6.58
CA ASP A 177 -16.25 0.23 6.89
C ASP A 177 -17.15 -0.43 5.83
N GLU A 178 -18.16 0.29 5.33
CA GLU A 178 -19.05 -0.22 4.27
C GLU A 178 -18.28 -0.53 2.98
N ALA A 179 -17.37 0.35 2.60
CA ALA A 179 -16.57 0.16 1.39
C ALA A 179 -15.59 -1.03 1.52
N VAL A 180 -15.05 -1.24 2.73
CA VAL A 180 -14.21 -2.41 3.03
C VAL A 180 -15.04 -3.69 3.01
N ALA A 181 -16.23 -3.68 3.62
CA ALA A 181 -17.15 -4.83 3.61
C ALA A 181 -17.56 -5.23 2.19
N ASP A 182 -17.93 -4.25 1.36
CA ASP A 182 -18.26 -4.46 -0.05
C ASP A 182 -17.08 -5.07 -0.84
N LEU A 183 -15.86 -4.61 -0.57
CA LEU A 183 -14.67 -5.18 -1.20
C LEU A 183 -14.49 -6.66 -0.82
N LEU A 184 -14.58 -6.99 0.48
CA LEU A 184 -14.44 -8.35 0.97
C LEU A 184 -15.50 -9.28 0.37
N THR A 185 -16.74 -8.82 0.27
CA THR A 185 -17.84 -9.60 -0.31
C THR A 185 -17.63 -9.80 -1.82
N ARG A 186 -17.34 -8.75 -2.57
CA ARG A 186 -17.18 -8.84 -4.05
C ARG A 186 -15.94 -9.59 -4.49
N ARG A 187 -14.79 -9.33 -3.83
CA ARG A 187 -13.49 -9.87 -4.25
C ARG A 187 -13.19 -11.22 -3.62
N ASP A 188 -13.44 -11.33 -2.32
CA ASP A 188 -13.02 -12.48 -1.53
C ASP A 188 -14.17 -13.47 -1.27
N GLY A 189 -15.41 -13.15 -1.71
CA GLY A 189 -16.58 -14.03 -1.56
C GLY A 189 -17.05 -14.21 -0.10
N ILE A 190 -16.67 -13.28 0.78
CA ILE A 190 -17.04 -13.33 2.21
C ILE A 190 -18.53 -12.99 2.37
N ALA A 191 -19.22 -13.75 3.25
CA ALA A 191 -20.62 -13.47 3.59
C ALA A 191 -20.77 -12.01 4.11
N PRO A 192 -21.82 -11.27 3.70
CA PRO A 192 -21.99 -9.86 4.02
C PRO A 192 -21.91 -9.54 5.51
N GLU A 193 -22.46 -10.39 6.37
CA GLU A 193 -22.47 -10.19 7.83
C GLU A 193 -21.06 -10.29 8.40
N VAL A 194 -20.28 -11.29 7.97
CA VAL A 194 -18.88 -11.49 8.36
C VAL A 194 -18.01 -10.38 7.81
N ALA A 195 -18.23 -9.95 6.57
CA ALA A 195 -17.51 -8.86 5.94
C ALA A 195 -17.74 -7.52 6.69
N ALA A 196 -18.98 -7.24 7.09
CA ALA A 196 -19.32 -6.05 7.86
C ALA A 196 -18.69 -6.06 9.27
N GLU A 197 -18.71 -7.19 9.96
CA GLU A 197 -18.05 -7.36 11.26
C GLU A 197 -16.53 -7.17 11.13
N ALA A 198 -15.91 -7.86 10.18
CA ALA A 198 -14.47 -7.79 9.92
C ALA A 198 -14.02 -6.39 9.50
N ALA A 199 -14.81 -5.67 8.70
CA ALA A 199 -14.54 -4.30 8.29
C ALA A 199 -14.50 -3.34 9.48
N ARG A 200 -15.55 -3.36 10.34
CA ARG A 200 -15.57 -2.58 11.59
C ARG A 200 -14.38 -2.91 12.49
N ALA A 201 -14.08 -4.20 12.64
CA ALA A 201 -12.95 -4.67 13.43
C ALA A 201 -11.59 -4.24 12.83
N GLY A 202 -11.51 -4.09 11.52
CA GLY A 202 -10.34 -3.66 10.77
C GLY A 202 -10.02 -2.18 10.91
N GLN A 203 -11.01 -1.33 11.25
CA GLN A 203 -10.86 0.12 11.42
C GLN A 203 -10.21 0.78 10.18
N GLY A 204 -10.73 0.49 8.99
CA GLY A 204 -10.19 0.99 7.72
C GLY A 204 -8.91 0.30 7.23
N HIS A 205 -8.36 -0.65 7.98
CA HIS A 205 -7.21 -1.43 7.56
C HIS A 205 -7.66 -2.66 6.76
N ILE A 206 -7.68 -2.58 5.43
CA ILE A 206 -8.19 -3.63 4.53
C ILE A 206 -7.53 -5.00 4.79
N GLY A 207 -6.22 -5.05 4.94
CA GLY A 207 -5.51 -6.32 5.20
C GLY A 207 -5.88 -6.96 6.54
N ARG A 208 -6.09 -6.15 7.59
CA ARG A 208 -6.57 -6.64 8.90
C ARG A 208 -8.01 -7.15 8.81
N ALA A 209 -8.88 -6.38 8.15
CA ALA A 209 -10.27 -6.79 7.94
C ALA A 209 -10.34 -8.12 7.15
N ARG A 210 -9.55 -8.24 6.09
CA ARG A 210 -9.45 -9.48 5.31
C ARG A 210 -9.01 -10.67 6.15
N ARG A 211 -7.97 -10.52 6.96
CA ARG A 211 -7.51 -11.58 7.86
C ARG A 211 -8.60 -12.00 8.83
N LEU A 212 -9.27 -11.04 9.47
CA LEU A 212 -10.36 -11.32 10.41
C LEU A 212 -11.56 -11.98 9.72
N ALA A 213 -11.82 -11.70 8.45
CA ALA A 213 -12.89 -12.32 7.69
C ALA A 213 -12.62 -13.81 7.40
N TRP A 214 -11.37 -14.17 7.10
CA TRP A 214 -10.96 -15.54 6.80
C TRP A 214 -10.65 -16.39 8.03
N ASP A 215 -10.11 -15.77 9.08
CA ASP A 215 -9.61 -16.44 10.28
C ASP A 215 -10.64 -16.29 11.40
N GLU A 216 -11.45 -17.34 11.57
CA GLU A 216 -12.50 -17.40 12.60
C GLU A 216 -11.91 -17.39 14.02
N GLU A 217 -10.78 -18.04 14.22
CA GLU A 217 -10.09 -18.06 15.51
C GLU A 217 -9.55 -16.66 15.87
N ALA A 218 -8.95 -15.95 14.92
CA ALA A 218 -8.50 -14.58 15.13
C ALA A 218 -9.68 -13.65 15.45
N ARG A 219 -10.83 -13.85 14.80
CA ARG A 219 -12.06 -13.10 15.06
C ARG A 219 -12.61 -13.39 16.46
N ALA A 220 -12.72 -14.68 16.84
CA ALA A 220 -13.17 -15.09 18.17
C ALA A 220 -12.27 -14.54 19.27
N ARG A 221 -10.94 -14.64 19.10
CA ARG A 221 -9.95 -14.08 20.04
C ARG A 221 -10.10 -12.57 20.20
N ARG A 222 -10.29 -11.84 19.10
CA ARG A 222 -10.50 -10.40 19.15
C ARG A 222 -11.77 -10.03 19.91
N ASN A 223 -12.86 -10.74 19.68
CA ASN A 223 -14.14 -10.51 20.36
C ASN A 223 -14.01 -10.80 21.87
N ALA A 224 -13.35 -11.90 22.24
CA ALA A 224 -13.07 -12.24 23.63
C ALA A 224 -12.25 -11.13 24.33
N ILE A 225 -11.21 -10.58 23.66
CA ILE A 225 -10.44 -9.43 24.17
C ILE A 225 -11.32 -8.18 24.33
N GLY A 226 -12.22 -7.92 23.36
CA GLY A 226 -13.15 -6.78 23.43
C GLY A 226 -14.15 -6.85 24.59
N GLU A 227 -14.50 -8.05 25.03
CA GLU A 227 -15.41 -8.29 26.17
C GLU A 227 -14.71 -8.21 27.55
N LEU A 228 -13.36 -8.32 27.59
CA LEU A 228 -12.63 -8.33 28.87
C LEU A 228 -12.97 -7.13 29.77
N PRO A 229 -13.02 -5.86 29.30
CA PRO A 229 -13.32 -4.74 30.18
C PRO A 229 -14.66 -4.85 30.91
N THR A 230 -15.64 -5.54 30.31
CA THR A 230 -16.97 -5.74 30.93
C THR A 230 -17.01 -6.89 31.93
N ARG A 231 -16.01 -7.78 31.92
CA ARG A 231 -15.91 -8.99 32.73
C ARG A 231 -14.98 -8.82 33.94
N LEU A 232 -14.02 -7.89 33.88
CA LEU A 232 -13.03 -7.65 34.94
C LEU A 232 -13.68 -6.89 36.10
N ARG A 233 -13.85 -7.54 37.23
CA ARG A 233 -14.44 -6.97 38.48
C ARG A 233 -13.49 -7.03 39.67
N SER A 234 -12.46 -7.85 39.60
CA SER A 234 -11.49 -8.08 40.67
C SER A 234 -10.07 -8.22 40.13
N LEU A 235 -9.07 -8.13 40.99
CA LEU A 235 -7.67 -8.40 40.63
C LEU A 235 -7.48 -9.85 40.20
N GLY A 236 -8.24 -10.80 40.80
CA GLY A 236 -8.22 -12.20 40.40
C GLY A 236 -8.68 -12.39 38.95
N ASP A 237 -9.75 -11.68 38.51
CA ASP A 237 -10.23 -11.72 37.15
C ASP A 237 -9.17 -11.18 36.15
N CYS A 238 -8.42 -10.14 36.55
CA CYS A 238 -7.35 -9.59 35.74
C CYS A 238 -6.20 -10.59 35.51
N LEU A 239 -5.80 -11.30 36.60
CA LEU A 239 -4.73 -12.31 36.51
C LEU A 239 -5.15 -13.49 35.64
N GLN A 240 -6.37 -14.00 35.84
CA GLN A 240 -6.89 -15.09 35.02
C GLN A 240 -7.00 -14.71 33.55
N ALA A 241 -7.53 -13.52 33.24
CA ALA A 241 -7.62 -13.01 31.88
C ALA A 241 -6.23 -12.84 31.22
N ALA A 242 -5.23 -12.42 31.99
CA ALA A 242 -3.86 -12.32 31.49
C ALA A 242 -3.27 -13.70 31.15
N GLU A 243 -3.49 -14.71 32.00
CA GLU A 243 -3.07 -16.08 31.74
C GLU A 243 -3.76 -16.67 30.50
N ASP A 244 -5.08 -16.46 30.35
CA ASP A 244 -5.85 -16.92 29.20
C ASP A 244 -5.40 -16.26 27.89
N LEU A 245 -4.91 -15.02 27.92
CA LEU A 245 -4.39 -14.31 26.74
C LEU A 245 -2.98 -14.77 26.35
N VAL A 246 -2.14 -15.13 27.32
CA VAL A 246 -0.75 -15.54 27.09
C VAL A 246 -0.66 -17.00 26.62
N ASN A 247 -1.45 -17.90 27.18
CA ASN A 247 -1.41 -19.33 26.90
C ASN A 247 -1.66 -19.70 25.41
N PRO A 248 -2.59 -19.09 24.66
CA PRO A 248 -2.76 -19.42 23.24
C PRO A 248 -1.60 -18.97 22.37
N VAL A 249 -0.80 -18.02 22.79
CA VAL A 249 0.39 -17.56 22.04
C VAL A 249 1.51 -18.60 22.06
N SER A 250 1.59 -19.41 23.09
CA SER A 250 2.60 -20.46 23.25
C SER A 250 2.39 -21.64 22.29
N TYR A 251 1.17 -21.90 21.86
CA TYR A 251 0.87 -23.02 20.96
C TYR A 251 1.09 -22.72 19.48
N THR A 252 1.04 -21.46 19.04
CA THR A 252 1.21 -21.09 17.63
C THR A 252 2.67 -21.02 17.17
N HIS A 253 3.64 -21.00 18.09
CA HIS A 253 5.07 -21.04 17.75
C HIS A 253 5.66 -22.45 17.61
N LEU A 254 4.89 -23.51 17.95
CA LEU A 254 5.40 -24.89 17.96
C LEU A 254 4.92 -25.74 16.78
N THR A 255 4.14 -25.20 15.85
CA THR A 255 3.63 -25.97 14.69
C THR A 255 3.80 -25.20 13.38
N LEU A 256 5.05 -24.92 13.00
CA LEU A 256 5.42 -24.71 11.60
C LEU A 256 6.53 -25.69 11.27
N PRO A 257 6.31 -26.57 10.27
CA PRO A 257 7.36 -27.41 9.71
C PRO A 257 8.36 -26.57 8.92
#